data_35b7f2435e973650f5c720562951480b
#
_entry.id   35b7f2435e973650f5c720562951480b
#
_cell.length_a   1.000
_cell.length_b   1.000
_cell.length_c   1.000
_cell.angle_alpha   90.00
_cell.angle_beta   90.00
_cell.angle_gamma   90.00
#
_symmetry.space_group_name_H-M   'P 1'
#
loop_
_entity.id
_entity.type
_entity.pdbx_description
1 polymer ?
#
loop_
_entity_poly.entity_id
_entity_poly.type
_entity_poly.pdbx_seq_one_letter_code
_entity_poly.pdbx_strand_id
1 'polypeptide(L)'
;MSTDSAVTLRATDDPTRRDWVAIYCAILGAFMAMMDIQITNSSLKEIQGALSATLEEGSWISTSYLVAEIIMIPLTAWLTQLLSVRRLAVWITSGFMVSSVLCSLAWNLESMIVFRALQGFSGGALIPLAFTLSYMKVPDRLRPKTMALFALTATFAPSIGPTLGGWLTDNFGWEYIFYINLPPALLMIAGLMYSLDREKPNWSLLKQTDYAGIVCMAIGLGCLQVFLEEGYRKDWLESSLIVTLGCIAFIALGLFVILQFSREHPLINLRILGDRNFGLGGLSVFFIGMAIYGTVFLLTLYLAQIQNYNPQQIGSVMLWTGLPQLLVIPLVPVLLRKADPRWMAAAGLFLVALSSYANSQLSLDFGGEQLTHTLLIRAIGQPLVMVTSSLICMAYLMPKDVGSGSSLYNVLRNLGGAVG
;
A
#
# COMPACT_ATOMS: atom_id res chain seq x y z
N MET A 1 4.74 21.04 34.12
CA MET A 1 3.30 21.13 33.81
C MET A 1 3.14 20.71 32.37
N SER A 2 2.59 19.55 32.21
CA SER A 2 2.49 18.73 31.02
C SER A 2 1.62 19.36 29.94
N THR A 3 2.15 19.51 28.75
CA THR A 3 1.37 19.72 27.54
C THR A 3 1.07 18.36 26.92
N ASP A 4 0.15 17.63 27.51
CA ASP A 4 -0.54 16.50 26.89
C ASP A 4 -1.52 17.05 25.84
N SER A 5 -0.99 17.54 24.71
CA SER A 5 -1.75 17.73 23.47
C SER A 5 -1.61 16.51 22.56
N ALA A 6 -1.60 15.33 23.17
CA ALA A 6 -1.97 14.12 22.43
C ALA A 6 -3.40 14.33 21.97
N VAL A 7 -3.65 14.17 20.68
CA VAL A 7 -4.96 14.16 20.03
C VAL A 7 -5.91 13.34 20.91
N THR A 8 -6.59 14.01 21.85
CA THR A 8 -7.65 13.41 22.67
C THR A 8 -8.82 13.20 21.74
N LEU A 9 -8.83 12.07 21.11
CA LEU A 9 -9.96 11.57 20.34
C LEU A 9 -11.10 11.38 21.33
N ARG A 10 -12.14 12.18 21.15
CA ARG A 10 -13.41 12.01 21.83
C ARG A 10 -14.03 10.71 21.33
N ALA A 11 -13.73 9.60 21.99
CA ALA A 11 -14.24 8.26 21.67
C ALA A 11 -15.79 8.13 21.78
N THR A 12 -16.48 9.20 22.13
CA THR A 12 -17.93 9.19 22.43
C THR A 12 -18.77 10.04 21.47
N ASP A 13 -18.19 11.00 20.74
CA ASP A 13 -18.95 11.91 19.87
C ASP A 13 -19.05 11.37 18.44
N ASP A 14 -20.18 11.59 17.78
CA ASP A 14 -20.37 11.31 16.37
C ASP A 14 -19.39 12.13 15.52
N PRO A 15 -18.78 11.52 14.47
CA PRO A 15 -17.84 12.22 13.61
C PRO A 15 -18.51 13.38 12.89
N THR A 16 -17.84 14.52 12.92
CA THR A 16 -18.28 15.74 12.25
C THR A 16 -18.19 15.61 10.73
N ARG A 17 -18.81 16.54 10.00
CA ARG A 17 -18.62 16.61 8.53
C ARG A 17 -17.14 16.78 8.14
N ARG A 18 -16.35 17.50 8.96
CA ARG A 18 -14.92 17.68 8.73
C ARG A 18 -14.16 16.35 8.87
N ASP A 19 -14.49 15.53 9.87
CA ASP A 19 -13.84 14.23 10.06
C ASP A 19 -14.10 13.29 8.87
N TRP A 20 -15.34 13.28 8.36
CA TRP A 20 -15.67 12.52 7.15
C TRP A 20 -14.92 13.02 5.91
N VAL A 21 -14.81 14.34 5.72
CA VAL A 21 -14.01 14.92 4.62
C VAL A 21 -12.55 14.50 4.75
N ALA A 22 -11.96 14.56 5.97
CA ALA A 22 -10.59 14.12 6.20
C ALA A 22 -10.39 12.65 5.81
N ILE A 23 -11.32 11.77 6.22
CA ILE A 23 -11.28 10.33 5.94
C ILE A 23 -11.39 10.08 4.43
N TYR A 24 -12.38 10.65 3.75
CA TYR A 24 -12.55 10.45 2.31
C TYR A 24 -11.37 10.97 1.49
N CYS A 25 -10.83 12.14 1.85
CA CYS A 25 -9.64 12.69 1.19
C CYS A 25 -8.41 11.79 1.41
N ALA A 26 -8.21 11.28 2.62
CA ALA A 26 -7.10 10.38 2.90
C ALA A 26 -7.25 9.04 2.16
N ILE A 27 -8.47 8.48 2.12
CA ILE A 27 -8.78 7.26 1.35
C ILE A 27 -8.55 7.48 -0.15
N LEU A 28 -8.93 8.66 -0.68
CA LEU A 28 -8.64 9.04 -2.07
C LEU A 28 -7.14 9.07 -2.35
N GLY A 29 -6.34 9.58 -1.40
CA GLY A 29 -4.88 9.56 -1.51
C GLY A 29 -4.30 8.15 -1.53
N ALA A 30 -4.76 7.26 -0.66
CA ALA A 30 -4.34 5.85 -0.67
C ALA A 30 -4.77 5.14 -1.97
N PHE A 31 -5.98 5.42 -2.46
CA PHE A 31 -6.46 4.90 -3.74
C PHE A 31 -5.56 5.35 -4.89
N MET A 32 -5.23 6.65 -4.94
CA MET A 32 -4.37 7.23 -5.96
C MET A 32 -2.98 6.59 -5.94
N ALA A 33 -2.34 6.44 -4.77
CA ALA A 33 -1.02 5.82 -4.66
C ALA A 33 -1.02 4.36 -5.12
N MET A 34 -2.02 3.56 -4.72
CA MET A 34 -2.13 2.16 -5.12
C MET A 34 -2.47 1.99 -6.60
N MET A 35 -3.30 2.88 -7.14
CA MET A 35 -3.68 2.87 -8.54
C MET A 35 -2.49 3.25 -9.44
N ASP A 36 -1.67 4.22 -9.03
CA ASP A 36 -0.50 4.69 -9.77
C ASP A 36 0.50 3.56 -10.06
N ILE A 37 0.72 2.66 -9.11
CA ILE A 37 1.58 1.48 -9.29
C ILE A 37 1.05 0.61 -10.43
N GLN A 38 -0.24 0.32 -10.41
CA GLN A 38 -0.85 -0.62 -11.36
C GLN A 38 -1.02 -0.01 -12.76
N ILE A 39 -1.35 1.27 -12.83
CA ILE A 39 -1.42 2.01 -14.10
C ILE A 39 -0.04 2.05 -14.76
N THR A 40 1.01 2.37 -13.99
CA THR A 40 2.39 2.40 -14.51
C THR A 40 2.83 1.01 -14.99
N ASN A 41 2.55 -0.03 -14.22
CA ASN A 41 2.92 -1.41 -14.61
C ASN A 41 2.23 -1.86 -15.91
N SER A 42 0.99 -1.46 -16.15
CA SER A 42 0.27 -1.80 -17.39
C SER A 42 0.79 -1.06 -18.61
N SER A 43 1.37 0.12 -18.43
CA SER A 43 1.93 0.97 -19.49
C SER A 43 3.46 0.92 -19.58
N LEU A 44 4.07 -0.03 -18.84
CA LEU A 44 5.52 -0.10 -18.68
C LEU A 44 6.24 -0.29 -20.03
N LYS A 45 5.67 -1.10 -20.92
CA LYS A 45 6.23 -1.40 -22.24
C LYS A 45 6.29 -0.16 -23.13
N GLU A 46 5.25 0.66 -23.11
CA GLU A 46 5.16 1.91 -23.86
C GLU A 46 6.14 2.94 -23.32
N ILE A 47 6.27 3.05 -21.99
CA ILE A 47 7.25 3.93 -21.33
C ILE A 47 8.68 3.50 -21.69
N GLN A 48 8.98 2.19 -21.64
CA GLN A 48 10.29 1.64 -22.04
C GLN A 48 10.61 1.98 -23.49
N GLY A 49 9.65 1.79 -24.40
CA GLY A 49 9.82 2.14 -25.80
C GLY A 49 10.10 3.62 -26.01
N ALA A 50 9.36 4.50 -25.34
CA ALA A 50 9.53 5.95 -25.43
C ALA A 50 10.88 6.43 -24.88
N LEU A 51 11.38 5.80 -23.81
CA LEU A 51 12.66 6.14 -23.18
C LEU A 51 13.85 5.34 -23.72
N SER A 52 13.64 4.50 -24.76
CA SER A 52 14.65 3.62 -25.36
C SER A 52 15.34 2.71 -24.33
N ALA A 53 14.58 2.25 -23.32
CA ALA A 53 15.05 1.38 -22.26
C ALA A 53 14.85 -0.10 -22.63
N THR A 54 15.78 -0.95 -22.20
CA THR A 54 15.65 -2.41 -22.30
C THR A 54 14.60 -2.94 -21.29
N LEU A 55 14.16 -4.18 -21.45
CA LEU A 55 13.22 -4.81 -20.51
C LEU A 55 13.78 -4.90 -19.08
N GLU A 56 15.10 -5.15 -18.95
CA GLU A 56 15.75 -5.20 -17.65
C GLU A 56 15.87 -3.83 -16.99
N GLU A 57 16.26 -2.83 -17.76
CA GLU A 57 16.39 -1.47 -17.25
C GLU A 57 15.04 -0.86 -16.89
N GLY A 58 14.01 -1.15 -17.67
CA GLY A 58 12.68 -0.61 -17.44
C GLY A 58 12.01 -1.10 -16.16
N SER A 59 12.43 -2.26 -15.60
CA SER A 59 11.91 -2.72 -14.31
C SER A 59 12.18 -1.71 -13.20
N TRP A 60 13.30 -0.97 -13.27
CA TRP A 60 13.66 0.05 -12.31
C TRP A 60 12.64 1.20 -12.18
N ILE A 61 11.79 1.41 -13.19
CA ILE A 61 10.70 2.38 -13.13
C ILE A 61 9.72 2.02 -12.01
N SER A 62 9.38 0.73 -11.86
CA SER A 62 8.49 0.25 -10.79
C SER A 62 9.27 0.02 -9.50
N THR A 63 10.44 -0.62 -9.56
CA THR A 63 11.27 -0.94 -8.41
C THR A 63 11.68 0.31 -7.63
N SER A 64 12.07 1.40 -8.30
CA SER A 64 12.45 2.66 -7.64
C SER A 64 11.32 3.29 -6.84
N TYR A 65 10.09 3.22 -7.35
CA TYR A 65 8.89 3.65 -6.63
C TYR A 65 8.66 2.80 -5.38
N LEU A 66 8.66 1.47 -5.52
CA LEU A 66 8.39 0.53 -4.42
C LEU A 66 9.45 0.60 -3.33
N VAL A 67 10.73 0.78 -3.69
CA VAL A 67 11.83 0.99 -2.73
C VAL A 67 11.61 2.27 -1.92
N ALA A 68 11.29 3.37 -2.57
CA ALA A 68 11.05 4.64 -1.90
C ALA A 68 9.77 4.60 -1.04
N GLU A 69 8.72 3.94 -1.53
CA GLU A 69 7.47 3.71 -0.83
C GLU A 69 7.69 2.94 0.48
N ILE A 70 8.38 1.79 0.44
CA ILE A 70 8.55 0.95 1.62
C ILE A 70 9.40 1.62 2.70
N ILE A 71 10.32 2.50 2.32
CA ILE A 71 11.10 3.31 3.26
C ILE A 71 10.22 4.38 3.93
N MET A 72 9.30 5.00 3.17
CA MET A 72 8.47 6.08 3.70
C MET A 72 7.34 5.59 4.60
N ILE A 73 6.81 4.39 4.39
CA ILE A 73 5.73 3.82 5.21
C ILE A 73 6.04 3.88 6.70
N PRO A 74 7.17 3.35 7.19
CA PRO A 74 7.51 3.41 8.62
C PRO A 74 7.79 4.83 9.13
N LEU A 75 8.35 5.70 8.28
CA LEU A 75 8.62 7.09 8.63
C LEU A 75 7.36 7.92 8.85
N THR A 76 6.23 7.52 8.28
CA THR A 76 4.96 8.28 8.32
C THR A 76 4.51 8.54 9.74
N ALA A 77 4.61 7.56 10.66
CA ALA A 77 4.19 7.72 12.05
C ALA A 77 5.02 8.77 12.77
N TRP A 78 6.34 8.75 12.60
CA TRP A 78 7.25 9.75 13.18
C TRP A 78 7.07 11.12 12.55
N LEU A 79 6.98 11.22 11.22
CA LEU A 79 6.74 12.48 10.51
C LEU A 79 5.39 13.12 10.89
N THR A 80 4.37 12.30 11.16
CA THR A 80 3.07 12.79 11.64
C THR A 80 3.19 13.48 12.99
N GLN A 81 3.99 12.94 13.91
CA GLN A 81 4.24 13.54 15.22
C GLN A 81 5.13 14.81 15.11
N LEU A 82 6.08 14.82 14.19
CA LEU A 82 6.98 15.94 13.96
C LEU A 82 6.30 17.13 13.31
N LEU A 83 5.60 16.90 12.19
CA LEU A 83 5.06 17.96 11.32
C LEU A 83 3.59 18.28 11.57
N SER A 84 2.85 17.43 12.26
CA SER A 84 1.39 17.30 12.35
C SER A 84 0.76 16.62 11.13
N VAL A 85 -0.40 15.99 11.35
CA VAL A 85 -1.15 15.25 10.31
C VAL A 85 -1.44 16.14 9.09
N ARG A 86 -1.93 17.36 9.32
CA ARG A 86 -2.30 18.28 8.25
C ARG A 86 -1.12 18.68 7.37
N ARG A 87 -0.01 19.08 8.00
CA ARG A 87 1.18 19.52 7.24
C ARG A 87 1.76 18.38 6.46
N LEU A 88 1.96 17.23 7.11
CA LEU A 88 2.47 16.05 6.43
C LEU A 88 1.58 15.68 5.24
N ALA A 89 0.27 15.58 5.44
CA ALA A 89 -0.68 15.21 4.39
C ALA A 89 -0.62 16.16 3.18
N VAL A 90 -0.57 17.48 3.42
CA VAL A 90 -0.45 18.47 2.33
C VAL A 90 0.90 18.35 1.62
N TRP A 91 2.00 18.18 2.38
CA TRP A 91 3.34 18.10 1.79
C TRP A 91 3.53 16.85 0.94
N ILE A 92 3.11 15.68 1.45
CA ILE A 92 3.23 14.42 0.69
C ILE A 92 2.32 14.40 -0.54
N THR A 93 1.09 14.93 -0.43
CA THR A 93 0.19 15.00 -1.59
C THR A 93 0.72 15.97 -2.64
N SER A 94 1.27 17.14 -2.22
CA SER A 94 1.91 18.08 -3.14
C SER A 94 3.17 17.48 -3.77
N GLY A 95 3.99 16.77 -2.99
CA GLY A 95 5.16 16.05 -3.48
C GLY A 95 4.79 14.98 -4.52
N PHE A 96 3.73 14.19 -4.24
CA PHE A 96 3.22 13.18 -5.16
C PHE A 96 2.70 13.82 -6.46
N MET A 97 1.97 14.92 -6.37
CA MET A 97 1.46 15.65 -7.52
C MET A 97 2.61 16.22 -8.39
N VAL A 98 3.60 16.87 -7.76
CA VAL A 98 4.76 17.44 -8.46
C VAL A 98 5.58 16.34 -9.13
N SER A 99 5.88 15.26 -8.41
CA SER A 99 6.63 14.12 -8.97
C SER A 99 5.85 13.40 -10.08
N SER A 100 4.51 13.36 -10.04
CA SER A 100 3.70 12.87 -11.16
C SER A 100 3.90 13.71 -12.43
N VAL A 101 3.91 15.05 -12.30
CA VAL A 101 4.22 15.93 -13.42
C VAL A 101 5.66 15.71 -13.91
N LEU A 102 6.62 15.55 -13.01
CA LEU A 102 8.01 15.27 -13.40
C LEU A 102 8.15 13.95 -14.14
N CYS A 103 7.45 12.89 -13.71
CA CYS A 103 7.41 11.60 -14.41
C CYS A 103 6.89 11.75 -15.84
N SER A 104 5.82 12.52 -16.07
CA SER A 104 5.29 12.75 -17.41
C SER A 104 6.24 13.57 -18.33
N LEU A 105 7.18 14.30 -17.75
CA LEU A 105 8.18 15.09 -18.45
C LEU A 105 9.57 14.41 -18.48
N ALA A 106 9.68 13.14 -18.11
CA ALA A 106 10.94 12.42 -18.10
C ALA A 106 11.52 12.31 -19.52
N TRP A 107 12.79 12.63 -19.67
CA TRP A 107 13.49 12.68 -20.97
C TRP A 107 14.42 11.50 -21.21
N ASN A 108 14.71 10.70 -20.18
CA ASN A 108 15.47 9.46 -20.25
C ASN A 108 15.08 8.55 -19.06
N LEU A 109 15.56 7.30 -19.08
CA LEU A 109 15.28 6.33 -18.03
C LEU A 109 15.76 6.79 -16.65
N GLU A 110 16.94 7.40 -16.55
CA GLU A 110 17.53 7.82 -15.27
C GLU A 110 16.66 8.90 -14.61
N SER A 111 16.18 9.90 -15.40
CA SER A 111 15.26 10.91 -14.89
C SER A 111 13.94 10.30 -14.44
N MET A 112 13.42 9.32 -15.18
CA MET A 112 12.20 8.58 -14.80
C MET A 112 12.39 7.85 -13.48
N ILE A 113 13.49 7.11 -13.30
CA ILE A 113 13.82 6.39 -12.05
C ILE A 113 13.85 7.34 -10.85
N VAL A 114 14.54 8.50 -10.99
CA VAL A 114 14.62 9.50 -9.92
C VAL A 114 13.23 10.07 -9.60
N PHE A 115 12.44 10.43 -10.62
CA PHE A 115 11.11 11.00 -10.41
C PHE A 115 10.14 9.98 -9.83
N ARG A 116 10.25 8.71 -10.22
CA ARG A 116 9.50 7.60 -9.63
C ARG A 116 9.89 7.37 -8.16
N ALA A 117 11.16 7.45 -7.82
CA ALA A 117 11.59 7.38 -6.41
C ALA A 117 11.01 8.53 -5.58
N LEU A 118 11.00 9.76 -6.08
CA LEU A 118 10.37 10.92 -5.42
C LEU A 118 8.85 10.72 -5.27
N GLN A 119 8.21 10.17 -6.29
CA GLN A 119 6.78 9.88 -6.29
C GLN A 119 6.45 8.76 -5.29
N GLY A 120 7.21 7.67 -5.27
CA GLY A 120 7.06 6.58 -4.31
C GLY A 120 7.32 7.03 -2.86
N PHE A 121 8.33 7.87 -2.64
CA PHE A 121 8.59 8.46 -1.32
C PHE A 121 7.40 9.28 -0.82
N SER A 122 6.78 10.07 -1.70
CA SER A 122 5.57 10.81 -1.34
C SER A 122 4.35 9.90 -1.21
N GLY A 123 4.15 8.95 -2.13
CA GLY A 123 3.04 7.99 -2.16
C GLY A 123 3.01 7.08 -0.95
N GLY A 124 4.18 6.63 -0.49
CA GLY A 124 4.31 5.69 0.63
C GLY A 124 3.73 6.19 1.95
N ALA A 125 3.61 7.48 2.17
CA ALA A 125 2.96 8.02 3.36
C ALA A 125 1.43 8.13 3.23
N LEU A 126 0.88 8.16 2.02
CA LEU A 126 -0.57 8.32 1.80
C LEU A 126 -1.36 7.13 2.35
N ILE A 127 -0.83 5.92 2.20
CA ILE A 127 -1.49 4.68 2.62
C ILE A 127 -1.60 4.56 4.15
N PRO A 128 -0.51 4.63 4.94
CA PRO A 128 -0.61 4.55 6.39
C PRO A 128 -1.32 5.76 7.01
N LEU A 129 -1.27 6.93 6.37
CA LEU A 129 -2.01 8.10 6.80
C LEU A 129 -3.53 7.89 6.65
N ALA A 130 -3.97 7.35 5.51
CA ALA A 130 -5.37 7.01 5.27
C ALA A 130 -5.87 5.95 6.26
N PHE A 131 -5.06 4.92 6.52
CA PHE A 131 -5.38 3.91 7.51
C PHE A 131 -5.55 4.53 8.91
N THR A 132 -4.58 5.33 9.35
CA THR A 132 -4.58 5.97 10.66
C THR A 132 -5.79 6.89 10.83
N LEU A 133 -6.07 7.77 9.86
CA LEU A 133 -7.22 8.68 9.91
C LEU A 133 -8.55 7.91 9.91
N SER A 134 -8.65 6.84 9.10
CA SER A 134 -9.85 6.00 9.03
C SER A 134 -10.11 5.23 10.33
N TYR A 135 -9.08 4.96 11.13
CA TYR A 135 -9.21 4.29 12.41
C TYR A 135 -9.44 5.27 13.57
N MET A 136 -8.68 6.38 13.58
CA MET A 136 -8.65 7.29 14.73
C MET A 136 -9.76 8.36 14.74
N LYS A 137 -10.28 8.78 13.58
CA LYS A 137 -11.26 9.87 13.46
C LYS A 137 -12.71 9.45 13.71
N VAL A 138 -12.94 8.19 14.07
CA VAL A 138 -14.28 7.65 14.29
C VAL A 138 -14.37 6.87 15.60
N PRO A 139 -15.54 6.82 16.25
CA PRO A 139 -15.78 5.95 17.40
C PRO A 139 -15.74 4.47 16.97
N ASP A 140 -15.50 3.60 17.95
CA ASP A 140 -15.32 2.14 17.74
C ASP A 140 -16.43 1.50 16.89
N ARG A 141 -17.66 1.94 17.05
CA ARG A 141 -18.83 1.45 16.29
C ARG A 141 -18.75 1.71 14.78
N LEU A 142 -18.01 2.75 14.36
CA LEU A 142 -17.86 3.15 12.94
C LEU A 142 -16.54 2.67 12.32
N ARG A 143 -15.57 2.19 13.12
CA ARG A 143 -14.29 1.65 12.61
C ARG A 143 -14.47 0.55 11.54
N PRO A 144 -15.40 -0.42 11.68
CA PRO A 144 -15.62 -1.40 10.62
C PRO A 144 -16.02 -0.76 9.29
N LYS A 145 -16.81 0.32 9.32
CA LYS A 145 -17.23 1.04 8.11
C LYS A 145 -16.06 1.77 7.44
N THR A 146 -15.24 2.49 8.20
CA THR A 146 -14.10 3.23 7.65
C THR A 146 -12.97 2.30 7.21
N MET A 147 -12.73 1.21 7.93
CA MET A 147 -11.79 0.17 7.49
C MET A 147 -12.25 -0.55 6.24
N ALA A 148 -13.56 -0.76 6.07
CA ALA A 148 -14.11 -1.28 4.82
C ALA A 148 -13.86 -0.31 3.64
N LEU A 149 -14.07 0.99 3.84
CA LEU A 149 -13.75 2.00 2.83
C LEU A 149 -12.25 2.03 2.49
N PHE A 150 -11.38 1.90 3.49
CA PHE A 150 -9.94 1.76 3.26
C PHE A 150 -9.61 0.47 2.49
N ALA A 151 -10.19 -0.66 2.89
CA ALA A 151 -9.99 -1.94 2.20
C ALA A 151 -10.42 -1.89 0.73
N LEU A 152 -11.43 -1.08 0.40
CA LEU A 152 -11.84 -0.85 -0.99
C LEU A 152 -10.69 -0.31 -1.84
N THR A 153 -9.90 0.61 -1.31
CA THR A 153 -8.75 1.15 -2.04
C THR A 153 -7.71 0.08 -2.36
N ALA A 154 -7.41 -0.77 -1.37
CA ALA A 154 -6.40 -1.81 -1.49
C ALA A 154 -6.79 -2.95 -2.44
N THR A 155 -8.08 -3.10 -2.73
CA THR A 155 -8.60 -4.19 -3.56
C THR A 155 -9.10 -3.73 -4.92
N PHE A 156 -9.73 -2.56 -4.98
CA PHE A 156 -10.31 -2.01 -6.22
C PHE A 156 -9.27 -1.30 -7.09
N ALA A 157 -8.31 -0.58 -6.48
CA ALA A 157 -7.27 0.11 -7.23
C ALA A 157 -6.43 -0.85 -8.11
N PRO A 158 -5.92 -2.00 -7.60
CA PRO A 158 -5.24 -2.98 -8.43
C PRO A 158 -6.09 -3.57 -9.56
N SER A 159 -7.39 -3.65 -9.37
CA SER A 159 -8.29 -4.25 -10.38
C SER A 159 -8.62 -3.30 -11.53
N ILE A 160 -8.75 -1.99 -11.26
CA ILE A 160 -9.10 -1.00 -12.29
C ILE A 160 -7.84 -0.40 -12.95
N GLY A 161 -6.71 -0.41 -12.24
CA GLY A 161 -5.47 0.21 -12.69
C GLY A 161 -5.04 -0.23 -14.10
N PRO A 162 -4.93 -1.53 -14.39
CA PRO A 162 -4.51 -2.01 -15.71
C PRO A 162 -5.44 -1.58 -16.84
N THR A 163 -6.76 -1.63 -16.62
CA THR A 163 -7.76 -1.20 -17.61
C THR A 163 -7.64 0.28 -17.91
N LEU A 164 -7.54 1.10 -16.86
CA LEU A 164 -7.44 2.54 -16.98
C LEU A 164 -6.10 2.97 -17.59
N GLY A 165 -5.01 2.31 -17.18
CA GLY A 165 -3.68 2.56 -17.70
C GLY A 165 -3.57 2.23 -19.19
N GLY A 166 -4.03 1.05 -19.60
CA GLY A 166 -4.08 0.70 -21.03
C GLY A 166 -4.93 1.67 -21.85
N TRP A 167 -6.13 1.99 -21.37
CA TRP A 167 -7.00 2.93 -22.07
C TRP A 167 -6.39 4.34 -22.21
N LEU A 168 -5.76 4.87 -21.16
CA LEU A 168 -5.10 6.17 -21.22
C LEU A 168 -3.91 6.16 -22.18
N THR A 169 -3.09 5.14 -22.11
CA THR A 169 -1.90 4.99 -22.93
C THR A 169 -2.27 4.85 -24.43
N ASP A 170 -3.26 4.04 -24.75
CA ASP A 170 -3.70 3.80 -26.13
C ASP A 170 -4.35 5.04 -26.78
N ASN A 171 -5.07 5.86 -25.98
CA ASN A 171 -5.84 6.99 -26.54
C ASN A 171 -5.14 8.34 -26.43
N PHE A 172 -4.27 8.54 -25.42
CA PHE A 172 -3.68 9.84 -25.12
C PHE A 172 -2.15 9.82 -25.02
N GLY A 173 -1.55 8.65 -24.81
CA GLY A 173 -0.12 8.48 -24.57
C GLY A 173 0.18 8.15 -23.10
N TRP A 174 1.37 7.57 -22.88
CA TRP A 174 1.79 7.11 -21.57
C TRP A 174 1.94 8.23 -20.53
N GLU A 175 2.18 9.46 -20.92
CA GLU A 175 2.32 10.61 -20.03
C GLU A 175 1.03 10.88 -19.23
N TYR A 176 -0.13 10.57 -19.83
CA TYR A 176 -1.43 10.81 -19.20
C TYR A 176 -1.72 9.91 -18.00
N ILE A 177 -1.01 8.78 -17.88
CA ILE A 177 -1.13 7.94 -16.67
C ILE A 177 -0.63 8.66 -15.40
N PHE A 178 0.25 9.63 -15.56
CA PHE A 178 0.73 10.47 -14.46
C PHE A 178 -0.15 11.71 -14.26
N TYR A 179 -0.65 12.32 -15.34
CA TYR A 179 -1.54 13.48 -15.23
C TYR A 179 -2.87 13.17 -14.55
N ILE A 180 -3.36 11.92 -14.61
CA ILE A 180 -4.59 11.51 -13.94
C ILE A 180 -4.53 11.70 -12.43
N ASN A 181 -3.35 11.76 -11.83
CA ASN A 181 -3.15 11.98 -10.41
C ASN A 181 -3.40 13.44 -9.97
N LEU A 182 -3.37 14.41 -10.90
CA LEU A 182 -3.45 15.83 -10.57
C LEU A 182 -4.82 16.25 -10.01
N PRO A 183 -5.96 15.94 -10.67
CA PRO A 183 -7.27 16.34 -10.17
C PRO A 183 -7.58 15.78 -8.77
N PRO A 184 -7.38 14.47 -8.47
CA PRO A 184 -7.63 13.95 -7.13
C PRO A 184 -6.64 14.49 -6.09
N ALA A 185 -5.37 14.77 -6.45
CA ALA A 185 -4.40 15.36 -5.54
C ALA A 185 -4.82 16.79 -5.13
N LEU A 186 -5.27 17.62 -6.07
CA LEU A 186 -5.80 18.96 -5.78
C LEU A 186 -7.03 18.91 -4.87
N LEU A 187 -7.96 18.00 -5.15
CA LEU A 187 -9.14 17.78 -4.32
C LEU A 187 -8.75 17.35 -2.91
N MET A 188 -7.77 16.43 -2.80
CA MET A 188 -7.26 15.96 -1.53
C MET A 188 -6.61 17.10 -0.73
N ILE A 189 -5.73 17.91 -1.34
CA ILE A 189 -5.09 19.06 -0.68
C ILE A 189 -6.15 20.02 -0.15
N ALA A 190 -7.12 20.41 -0.97
CA ALA A 190 -8.18 21.33 -0.57
C ALA A 190 -9.03 20.76 0.58
N GLY A 191 -9.44 19.51 0.48
CA GLY A 191 -10.25 18.84 1.50
C GLY A 191 -9.50 18.64 2.83
N LEU A 192 -8.22 18.27 2.81
CA LEU A 192 -7.40 18.11 4.02
C LEU A 192 -7.09 19.47 4.67
N MET A 193 -6.86 20.51 3.88
CA MET A 193 -6.69 21.87 4.39
C MET A 193 -7.95 22.40 5.06
N TYR A 194 -9.14 22.01 4.59
CA TYR A 194 -10.42 22.36 5.17
C TYR A 194 -10.73 21.56 6.45
N SER A 195 -10.42 20.27 6.44
CA SER A 195 -10.92 19.32 7.44
C SER A 195 -10.00 19.11 8.64
N LEU A 196 -8.68 19.29 8.46
CA LEU A 196 -7.70 19.08 9.52
C LEU A 196 -7.28 20.40 10.17
N ASP A 197 -7.13 20.37 11.49
CA ASP A 197 -6.72 21.54 12.27
C ASP A 197 -5.24 21.90 12.06
N ARG A 198 -4.92 23.18 12.28
CA ARG A 198 -3.55 23.68 12.21
C ARG A 198 -2.84 23.45 13.55
N GLU A 199 -2.02 22.45 13.61
CA GLU A 199 -1.16 22.18 14.76
C GLU A 199 0.26 22.70 14.49
N LYS A 200 0.98 23.06 15.56
CA LYS A 200 2.38 23.47 15.44
C LYS A 200 3.28 22.24 15.31
N PRO A 201 4.36 22.30 14.49
CA PRO A 201 5.34 21.24 14.44
C PRO A 201 6.03 21.07 15.78
N ASN A 202 6.35 19.84 16.12
CA ASN A 202 7.09 19.51 17.34
C ASN A 202 8.58 19.28 17.01
N TRP A 203 9.32 20.38 16.81
CA TRP A 203 10.75 20.30 16.49
C TRP A 203 11.62 19.71 17.61
N SER A 204 11.10 19.62 18.84
CA SER A 204 11.83 19.00 19.96
C SER A 204 12.05 17.51 19.75
N LEU A 205 11.19 16.85 18.97
CA LEU A 205 11.34 15.43 18.60
C LEU A 205 12.63 15.16 17.82
N LEU A 206 13.14 16.13 17.04
CA LEU A 206 14.40 15.95 16.32
C LEU A 206 15.57 15.62 17.22
N LYS A 207 15.59 16.15 18.47
CA LYS A 207 16.66 15.86 19.42
C LYS A 207 16.60 14.44 20.02
N GLN A 208 15.41 13.84 19.97
CA GLN A 208 15.15 12.51 20.52
C GLN A 208 15.06 11.44 19.43
N THR A 209 15.21 11.86 18.16
CA THR A 209 15.06 10.98 17.00
C THR A 209 16.21 9.98 16.90
N ASP A 210 15.87 8.73 16.67
CA ASP A 210 16.82 7.65 16.39
C ASP A 210 17.27 7.69 14.91
N TYR A 211 18.20 8.60 14.59
CA TYR A 211 18.75 8.73 13.23
C TYR A 211 19.43 7.44 12.75
N ALA A 212 20.11 6.73 13.65
CA ALA A 212 20.75 5.46 13.32
C ALA A 212 19.70 4.41 12.93
N GLY A 213 18.59 4.34 13.68
CA GLY A 213 17.46 3.47 13.34
C GLY A 213 16.84 3.84 12.00
N ILE A 214 16.66 5.13 11.71
CA ILE A 214 16.12 5.59 10.39
C ILE A 214 17.03 5.13 9.24
N VAL A 215 18.35 5.32 9.37
CA VAL A 215 19.31 4.93 8.33
C VAL A 215 19.35 3.42 8.15
N CYS A 216 19.43 2.65 9.25
CA CYS A 216 19.42 1.19 9.19
C CYS A 216 18.13 0.64 8.58
N MET A 217 16.99 1.22 8.95
CA MET A 217 15.69 0.85 8.37
C MET A 217 15.62 1.17 6.86
N ALA A 218 16.03 2.38 6.46
CA ALA A 218 15.96 2.80 5.06
C ALA A 218 16.87 1.93 4.18
N ILE A 219 18.11 1.69 4.60
CA ILE A 219 19.04 0.80 3.88
C ILE A 219 18.49 -0.63 3.89
N GLY A 220 18.07 -1.13 5.04
CA GLY A 220 17.61 -2.49 5.18
C GLY A 220 16.36 -2.81 4.37
N LEU A 221 15.31 -1.98 4.48
CA LEU A 221 14.08 -2.16 3.70
C LEU A 221 14.30 -1.89 2.21
N GLY A 222 15.09 -0.88 1.85
CA GLY A 222 15.41 -0.59 0.46
C GLY A 222 16.16 -1.72 -0.23
N CYS A 223 17.23 -2.24 0.41
CA CYS A 223 17.97 -3.38 -0.12
C CYS A 223 17.12 -4.66 -0.16
N LEU A 224 16.28 -4.90 0.86
CA LEU A 224 15.36 -6.04 0.87
C LEU A 224 14.34 -5.95 -0.28
N GLN A 225 13.78 -4.76 -0.54
CA GLN A 225 12.83 -4.57 -1.62
C GLN A 225 13.47 -4.87 -2.99
N VAL A 226 14.67 -4.32 -3.25
CA VAL A 226 15.39 -4.63 -4.50
C VAL A 226 15.75 -6.11 -4.58
N PHE A 227 16.19 -6.74 -3.47
CA PHE A 227 16.47 -8.16 -3.42
C PHE A 227 15.26 -9.01 -3.83
N LEU A 228 14.06 -8.66 -3.35
CA LEU A 228 12.84 -9.41 -3.65
C LEU A 228 12.32 -9.14 -5.07
N GLU A 229 12.33 -7.88 -5.53
CA GLU A 229 11.80 -7.47 -6.85
C GLU A 229 12.69 -7.94 -8.02
N GLU A 230 14.02 -7.82 -7.87
CA GLU A 230 14.96 -8.12 -8.93
C GLU A 230 15.58 -9.51 -8.81
N GLY A 231 15.35 -10.22 -7.69
CA GLY A 231 15.95 -11.52 -7.40
C GLY A 231 15.69 -12.56 -8.49
N TYR A 232 14.44 -12.72 -8.89
CA TYR A 232 14.05 -13.66 -9.93
C TYR A 232 14.71 -13.37 -11.29
N ARG A 233 14.76 -12.09 -11.70
CA ARG A 233 15.34 -11.67 -12.99
C ARG A 233 16.84 -11.82 -13.05
N LYS A 234 17.51 -11.77 -11.91
CA LYS A 234 18.97 -11.82 -11.79
C LYS A 234 19.46 -13.15 -11.20
N ASP A 235 18.65 -14.21 -11.32
CA ASP A 235 18.99 -15.58 -10.90
C ASP A 235 19.42 -15.69 -9.43
N TRP A 236 18.80 -14.89 -8.55
CA TRP A 236 18.94 -14.94 -7.10
C TRP A 236 20.41 -15.00 -6.63
N LEU A 237 20.86 -16.18 -6.14
CA LEU A 237 22.16 -16.36 -5.54
C LEU A 237 23.32 -16.39 -6.57
N GLU A 238 23.05 -16.45 -7.85
CA GLU A 238 24.08 -16.40 -8.90
C GLU A 238 24.53 -14.96 -9.17
N SER A 239 23.70 -13.98 -8.82
CA SER A 239 24.04 -12.55 -8.94
C SER A 239 24.76 -12.03 -7.70
N SER A 240 26.00 -11.58 -7.86
CA SER A 240 26.77 -10.94 -6.79
C SER A 240 26.07 -9.70 -6.21
N LEU A 241 25.36 -8.95 -7.05
CA LEU A 241 24.58 -7.77 -6.64
C LEU A 241 23.45 -8.18 -5.68
N ILE A 242 22.65 -9.19 -6.06
CA ILE A 242 21.50 -9.64 -5.26
C ILE A 242 21.98 -10.22 -3.93
N VAL A 243 23.02 -11.05 -3.92
CA VAL A 243 23.62 -11.58 -2.70
C VAL A 243 24.12 -10.45 -1.79
N THR A 244 24.80 -9.45 -2.35
CA THR A 244 25.31 -8.30 -1.59
C THR A 244 24.16 -7.50 -0.98
N LEU A 245 23.10 -7.20 -1.75
CA LEU A 245 21.92 -6.50 -1.25
C LEU A 245 21.20 -7.30 -0.16
N GLY A 246 21.09 -8.62 -0.32
CA GLY A 246 20.52 -9.51 0.70
C GLY A 246 21.32 -9.49 2.02
N CYS A 247 22.65 -9.54 1.94
CA CYS A 247 23.53 -9.42 3.11
C CYS A 247 23.40 -8.06 3.79
N ILE A 248 23.39 -6.96 3.01
CA ILE A 248 23.22 -5.60 3.54
C ILE A 248 21.84 -5.48 4.21
N ALA A 249 20.78 -5.98 3.57
CA ALA A 249 19.44 -5.97 4.12
C ALA A 249 19.37 -6.71 5.46
N PHE A 250 19.94 -7.91 5.53
CA PHE A 250 19.96 -8.72 6.75
C PHE A 250 20.69 -8.03 7.90
N ILE A 251 21.89 -7.48 7.63
CA ILE A 251 22.68 -6.78 8.65
C ILE A 251 21.97 -5.49 9.08
N ALA A 252 21.50 -4.67 8.14
CA ALA A 252 20.88 -3.39 8.44
C ALA A 252 19.55 -3.56 9.19
N LEU A 253 18.70 -4.52 8.79
CA LEU A 253 17.46 -4.82 9.51
C LEU A 253 17.73 -5.45 10.89
N GLY A 254 18.75 -6.31 11.00
CA GLY A 254 19.17 -6.83 12.30
C GLY A 254 19.59 -5.73 13.26
N LEU A 255 20.42 -4.78 12.81
CA LEU A 255 20.81 -3.60 13.57
C LEU A 255 19.61 -2.71 13.90
N PHE A 256 18.71 -2.49 12.95
CA PHE A 256 17.48 -1.75 13.18
C PHE A 256 16.65 -2.37 14.31
N VAL A 257 16.41 -3.67 14.27
CA VAL A 257 15.65 -4.38 15.31
C VAL A 257 16.32 -4.21 16.68
N ILE A 258 17.64 -4.41 16.77
CA ILE A 258 18.40 -4.24 18.02
C ILE A 258 18.24 -2.81 18.55
N LEU A 259 18.37 -1.80 17.69
CA LEU A 259 18.22 -0.39 18.06
C LEU A 259 16.80 -0.10 18.57
N GLN A 260 15.75 -0.60 17.91
CA GLN A 260 14.35 -0.35 18.31
C GLN A 260 14.03 -0.96 19.70
N PHE A 261 14.66 -2.09 20.08
CA PHE A 261 14.48 -2.65 21.40
C PHE A 261 15.32 -1.96 22.48
N SER A 262 16.45 -1.36 22.10
CA SER A 262 17.40 -0.73 23.03
C SER A 262 17.09 0.75 23.32
N ARG A 263 16.33 1.43 22.45
CA ARG A 263 16.04 2.86 22.60
C ARG A 263 14.78 3.10 23.44
N GLU A 264 14.81 4.17 24.25
CA GLU A 264 13.64 4.64 25.03
C GLU A 264 12.53 5.22 24.11
N HIS A 265 12.95 5.89 23.04
CA HIS A 265 12.06 6.47 22.04
C HIS A 265 12.33 5.82 20.66
N PRO A 266 11.82 4.60 20.43
CA PRO A 266 12.00 3.92 19.16
C PRO A 266 11.24 4.62 18.03
N LEU A 267 11.77 4.55 16.81
CA LEU A 267 11.08 5.05 15.60
C LEU A 267 9.73 4.36 15.42
N ILE A 268 9.73 3.04 15.60
CA ILE A 268 8.55 2.18 15.54
C ILE A 268 8.54 1.28 16.77
N ASN A 269 7.41 1.20 17.44
CA ASN A 269 7.27 0.31 18.58
C ASN A 269 7.13 -1.16 18.12
N LEU A 270 8.25 -1.84 17.87
CA LEU A 270 8.25 -3.26 17.47
C LEU A 270 7.70 -4.21 18.55
N ARG A 271 7.60 -3.77 19.81
CA ARG A 271 7.03 -4.59 20.89
C ARG A 271 5.57 -4.95 20.63
N ILE A 272 4.88 -4.19 19.78
CA ILE A 272 3.51 -4.47 19.32
C ILE A 272 3.42 -5.85 18.62
N LEU A 273 4.48 -6.29 17.94
CA LEU A 273 4.54 -7.62 17.31
C LEU A 273 4.45 -8.77 18.32
N GLY A 274 4.82 -8.52 19.58
CA GLY A 274 4.68 -9.47 20.69
C GLY A 274 3.25 -9.61 21.22
N ASP A 275 2.35 -8.65 20.91
CA ASP A 275 0.93 -8.83 21.18
C ASP A 275 0.36 -9.93 20.28
N ARG A 276 -0.35 -10.90 20.90
CA ARG A 276 -0.87 -12.08 20.19
C ARG A 276 -1.78 -11.70 19.02
N ASN A 277 -2.64 -10.70 19.21
CA ASN A 277 -3.59 -10.32 18.16
C ASN A 277 -2.88 -9.58 17.03
N PHE A 278 -1.96 -8.66 17.35
CA PHE A 278 -1.19 -7.95 16.34
C PHE A 278 -0.20 -8.87 15.62
N GLY A 279 0.54 -9.73 16.34
CA GLY A 279 1.52 -10.63 15.74
C GLY A 279 0.89 -11.65 14.79
N LEU A 280 -0.17 -12.36 15.23
CA LEU A 280 -0.89 -13.31 14.38
C LEU A 280 -1.65 -12.60 13.25
N GLY A 281 -2.25 -11.44 13.53
CA GLY A 281 -2.90 -10.62 12.51
C GLY A 281 -1.91 -10.10 11.48
N GLY A 282 -0.74 -9.63 11.90
CA GLY A 282 0.36 -9.19 11.04
C GLY A 282 0.89 -10.32 10.14
N LEU A 283 1.06 -11.52 10.68
CA LEU A 283 1.43 -12.70 9.90
C LEU A 283 0.36 -13.03 8.85
N SER A 284 -0.91 -12.98 9.23
CA SER A 284 -2.02 -13.16 8.28
C SER A 284 -1.98 -12.11 7.16
N VAL A 285 -1.73 -10.85 7.50
CA VAL A 285 -1.63 -9.74 6.53
C VAL A 285 -0.45 -9.93 5.57
N PHE A 286 0.68 -10.45 6.03
CA PHE A 286 1.80 -10.80 5.17
C PHE A 286 1.42 -11.86 4.13
N PHE A 287 0.80 -12.97 4.55
CA PHE A 287 0.35 -14.03 3.61
C PHE A 287 -0.78 -13.54 2.69
N ILE A 288 -1.64 -12.65 3.16
CA ILE A 288 -2.66 -12.01 2.31
C ILE A 288 -2.01 -11.13 1.26
N GLY A 289 -1.01 -10.32 1.64
CA GLY A 289 -0.22 -9.52 0.71
C GLY A 289 0.39 -10.39 -0.38
N MET A 290 1.06 -11.47 0.01
CA MET A 290 1.64 -12.45 -0.91
C MET A 290 0.57 -13.04 -1.86
N ALA A 291 -0.57 -13.48 -1.34
CA ALA A 291 -1.64 -14.05 -2.15
C ALA A 291 -2.28 -13.03 -3.12
N ILE A 292 -2.45 -11.77 -2.71
CA ILE A 292 -3.08 -10.72 -3.53
C ILE A 292 -2.16 -10.35 -4.69
N TYR A 293 -0.95 -9.90 -4.37
CA TYR A 293 -0.03 -9.38 -5.38
C TYR A 293 0.52 -10.51 -6.26
N GLY A 294 0.88 -11.66 -5.68
CA GLY A 294 1.34 -12.82 -6.44
C GLY A 294 0.30 -13.34 -7.42
N THR A 295 -0.98 -13.42 -7.02
CA THR A 295 -2.02 -13.86 -7.98
C THR A 295 -2.26 -12.83 -9.07
N VAL A 296 -2.29 -11.53 -8.75
CA VAL A 296 -2.46 -10.48 -9.78
C VAL A 296 -1.31 -10.56 -10.79
N PHE A 297 -0.09 -10.68 -10.31
CA PHE A 297 1.10 -10.81 -11.16
C PHE A 297 1.04 -12.05 -12.04
N LEU A 298 0.85 -13.23 -11.44
CA LEU A 298 0.83 -14.51 -12.16
C LEU A 298 -0.30 -14.60 -13.19
N LEU A 299 -1.51 -14.14 -12.84
CA LEU A 299 -2.63 -14.14 -13.78
C LEU A 299 -2.41 -13.15 -14.93
N THR A 300 -1.85 -11.97 -14.65
CA THR A 300 -1.51 -11.00 -15.70
C THR A 300 -0.45 -11.59 -16.65
N LEU A 301 0.57 -12.23 -16.10
CA LEU A 301 1.63 -12.89 -16.88
C LEU A 301 1.07 -14.04 -17.73
N TYR A 302 0.22 -14.87 -17.12
CA TYR A 302 -0.46 -15.99 -17.83
C TYR A 302 -1.31 -15.48 -18.99
N LEU A 303 -2.15 -14.48 -18.76
CA LEU A 303 -3.01 -13.90 -19.79
C LEU A 303 -2.20 -13.22 -20.91
N ALA A 304 -1.11 -12.54 -20.56
CA ALA A 304 -0.25 -11.86 -21.53
C ALA A 304 0.58 -12.83 -22.36
N GLN A 305 1.26 -13.80 -21.72
CA GLN A 305 2.25 -14.63 -22.39
C GLN A 305 1.67 -15.92 -22.98
N ILE A 306 0.67 -16.50 -22.34
CA ILE A 306 0.08 -17.78 -22.77
C ILE A 306 -1.16 -17.54 -23.61
N GLN A 307 -2.06 -16.65 -23.17
CA GLN A 307 -3.29 -16.35 -23.87
C GLN A 307 -3.15 -15.23 -24.92
N ASN A 308 -1.98 -14.55 -24.96
CA ASN A 308 -1.70 -13.42 -25.86
C ASN A 308 -2.73 -12.28 -25.76
N TYR A 309 -3.29 -12.04 -24.56
CA TYR A 309 -4.23 -10.95 -24.33
C TYR A 309 -3.50 -9.61 -24.32
N ASN A 310 -4.15 -8.61 -24.93
CA ASN A 310 -3.69 -7.23 -24.81
C ASN A 310 -4.02 -6.62 -23.41
N PRO A 311 -3.39 -5.51 -23.00
CA PRO A 311 -3.60 -4.90 -21.68
C PRO A 311 -5.07 -4.63 -21.34
N GLN A 312 -5.87 -4.21 -22.33
CA GLN A 312 -7.29 -3.93 -22.15
C GLN A 312 -8.10 -5.21 -21.86
N GLN A 313 -7.79 -6.30 -22.55
CA GLN A 313 -8.41 -7.62 -22.32
C GLN A 313 -8.02 -8.16 -20.93
N ILE A 314 -6.76 -8.05 -20.54
CA ILE A 314 -6.30 -8.45 -19.21
C ILE A 314 -7.05 -7.64 -18.14
N GLY A 315 -7.15 -6.32 -18.32
CA GLY A 315 -7.91 -5.45 -17.44
C GLY A 315 -9.37 -5.88 -17.30
N SER A 316 -10.04 -6.25 -18.41
CA SER A 316 -11.43 -6.70 -18.38
C SER A 316 -11.62 -8.00 -17.58
N VAL A 317 -10.67 -8.92 -17.63
CA VAL A 317 -10.67 -10.14 -16.80
C VAL A 317 -10.46 -9.78 -15.33
N MET A 318 -9.48 -8.91 -15.01
CA MET A 318 -9.18 -8.51 -13.64
C MET A 318 -10.32 -7.74 -12.98
N LEU A 319 -11.17 -7.04 -13.74
CA LEU A 319 -12.36 -6.36 -13.21
C LEU A 319 -13.31 -7.30 -12.49
N TRP A 320 -13.36 -8.60 -12.82
CA TRP A 320 -14.17 -9.59 -12.10
C TRP A 320 -13.70 -9.83 -10.66
N THR A 321 -12.47 -9.46 -10.32
CA THR A 321 -12.03 -9.41 -8.92
C THR A 321 -12.50 -8.11 -8.24
N GLY A 322 -12.44 -6.97 -8.92
CA GLY A 322 -12.69 -5.65 -8.33
C GLY A 322 -14.17 -5.29 -8.22
N LEU A 323 -14.93 -5.41 -9.32
CA LEU A 323 -16.33 -4.96 -9.36
C LEU A 323 -17.23 -5.61 -8.30
N PRO A 324 -17.19 -6.95 -8.08
CA PRO A 324 -18.03 -7.55 -7.05
C PRO A 324 -17.68 -7.08 -5.64
N GLN A 325 -16.45 -6.66 -5.40
CA GLN A 325 -16.02 -6.14 -4.10
C GLN A 325 -16.73 -4.83 -3.73
N LEU A 326 -17.18 -4.03 -4.71
CA LEU A 326 -18.01 -2.86 -4.47
C LEU A 326 -19.31 -3.21 -3.72
N LEU A 327 -19.83 -4.41 -3.94
CA LEU A 327 -21.01 -4.93 -3.26
C LEU A 327 -20.65 -5.65 -1.94
N VAL A 328 -19.57 -6.42 -1.93
CA VAL A 328 -19.17 -7.24 -0.78
C VAL A 328 -18.63 -6.37 0.36
N ILE A 329 -17.78 -5.37 0.07
CA ILE A 329 -17.13 -4.55 1.09
C ILE A 329 -18.12 -3.83 1.99
N PRO A 330 -19.20 -3.19 1.52
CA PRO A 330 -20.21 -2.57 2.38
C PRO A 330 -20.96 -3.58 3.26
N LEU A 331 -21.03 -4.86 2.86
CA LEU A 331 -21.67 -5.91 3.65
C LEU A 331 -20.82 -6.38 4.83
N VAL A 332 -19.49 -6.27 4.75
CA VAL A 332 -18.58 -6.73 5.81
C VAL A 332 -18.89 -6.07 7.16
N PRO A 333 -19.07 -4.73 7.30
CA PRO A 333 -19.45 -4.11 8.55
C PRO A 333 -20.83 -4.58 9.10
N VAL A 334 -21.75 -4.94 8.21
CA VAL A 334 -23.07 -5.49 8.60
C VAL A 334 -22.92 -6.89 9.17
N LEU A 335 -22.10 -7.72 8.53
CA LEU A 335 -21.79 -9.08 9.00
C LEU A 335 -21.06 -9.06 10.35
N LEU A 336 -20.13 -8.11 10.54
CA LEU A 336 -19.38 -7.92 11.80
C LEU A 336 -20.26 -7.56 13.00
N ARG A 337 -21.49 -7.11 12.79
CA ARG A 337 -22.44 -6.90 13.88
C ARG A 337 -23.01 -8.23 14.44
N LYS A 338 -22.93 -9.32 13.65
CA LYS A 338 -23.56 -10.62 13.97
C LYS A 338 -22.53 -11.73 14.11
N ALA A 339 -21.32 -11.59 13.58
CA ALA A 339 -20.30 -12.61 13.53
C ALA A 339 -18.98 -12.10 14.17
N ASP A 340 -18.26 -13.00 14.83
CA ASP A 340 -16.93 -12.71 15.36
C ASP A 340 -15.95 -12.44 14.21
N PRO A 341 -15.15 -11.35 14.26
CA PRO A 341 -14.15 -11.00 13.25
C PRO A 341 -13.18 -12.15 12.92
N ARG A 342 -12.88 -13.03 13.89
CA ARG A 342 -11.94 -14.15 13.72
C ARG A 342 -12.50 -15.20 12.77
N TRP A 343 -13.78 -15.56 12.92
CA TRP A 343 -14.44 -16.52 12.02
C TRP A 343 -14.62 -15.94 10.61
N MET A 344 -14.88 -14.65 10.52
CA MET A 344 -14.95 -13.96 9.22
C MET A 344 -13.59 -13.93 8.51
N ALA A 345 -12.52 -13.68 9.27
CA ALA A 345 -11.15 -13.75 8.72
C ALA A 345 -10.82 -15.16 8.23
N ALA A 346 -11.15 -16.18 9.02
CA ALA A 346 -10.93 -17.59 8.66
C ALA A 346 -11.73 -18.00 7.40
N ALA A 347 -13.00 -17.61 7.33
CA ALA A 347 -13.82 -17.85 6.13
C ALA A 347 -13.27 -17.14 4.89
N GLY A 348 -12.82 -15.88 5.04
CA GLY A 348 -12.20 -15.14 3.97
C GLY A 348 -10.88 -15.77 3.49
N LEU A 349 -10.01 -16.20 4.42
CA LEU A 349 -8.78 -16.93 4.09
C LEU A 349 -9.06 -18.24 3.35
N PHE A 350 -10.07 -18.98 3.80
CA PHE A 350 -10.50 -20.21 3.14
C PHE A 350 -10.94 -19.94 1.69
N LEU A 351 -11.73 -18.90 1.44
CA LEU A 351 -12.17 -18.54 0.09
C LEU A 351 -11.00 -18.10 -0.80
N VAL A 352 -10.04 -17.32 -0.26
CA VAL A 352 -8.84 -16.93 -1.00
C VAL A 352 -7.99 -18.17 -1.32
N ALA A 353 -7.81 -19.09 -0.37
CA ALA A 353 -7.09 -20.34 -0.60
C ALA A 353 -7.78 -21.23 -1.64
N LEU A 354 -9.11 -21.34 -1.59
CA LEU A 354 -9.91 -22.08 -2.56
C LEU A 354 -9.76 -21.49 -3.97
N SER A 355 -9.84 -20.17 -4.11
CA SER A 355 -9.61 -19.49 -5.38
C SER A 355 -8.18 -19.74 -5.92
N SER A 356 -7.17 -19.66 -5.05
CA SER A 356 -5.77 -19.91 -5.44
C SER A 356 -5.54 -21.37 -5.83
N TYR A 357 -6.16 -22.32 -5.11
CA TYR A 357 -6.11 -23.73 -5.45
C TYR A 357 -6.80 -24.02 -6.80
N ALA A 358 -7.96 -23.42 -7.06
CA ALA A 358 -8.61 -23.55 -8.35
C ALA A 358 -7.74 -22.99 -9.50
N ASN A 359 -7.07 -21.86 -9.26
CA ASN A 359 -6.14 -21.29 -10.24
C ASN A 359 -4.86 -22.16 -10.44
N SER A 360 -4.47 -23.01 -9.49
CA SER A 360 -3.34 -23.93 -9.68
C SER A 360 -3.62 -25.06 -10.69
N GLN A 361 -4.89 -25.25 -11.03
CA GLN A 361 -5.35 -26.26 -12.02
C GLN A 361 -5.50 -25.68 -13.42
N LEU A 362 -5.02 -24.44 -13.68
CA LEU A 362 -5.11 -23.81 -14.99
C LEU A 362 -4.31 -24.60 -16.04
N SER A 363 -4.93 -24.83 -17.19
CA SER A 363 -4.31 -25.41 -18.38
C SER A 363 -4.25 -24.37 -19.51
N LEU A 364 -3.58 -24.70 -20.61
CA LEU A 364 -3.43 -23.82 -21.77
C LEU A 364 -4.78 -23.40 -22.40
N ASP A 365 -5.83 -24.19 -22.17
CA ASP A 365 -7.16 -23.95 -22.75
C ASP A 365 -8.05 -23.01 -21.91
N PHE A 366 -7.58 -22.59 -20.71
CA PHE A 366 -8.33 -21.72 -19.83
C PHE A 366 -8.17 -20.25 -20.21
N GLY A 367 -9.20 -19.66 -20.81
CA GLY A 367 -9.26 -18.23 -21.10
C GLY A 367 -9.87 -17.41 -19.97
N GLY A 368 -10.12 -16.10 -20.24
CA GLY A 368 -10.67 -15.17 -19.25
C GLY A 368 -12.05 -15.56 -18.71
N GLU A 369 -12.88 -16.23 -19.51
CA GLU A 369 -14.22 -16.66 -19.08
C GLU A 369 -14.17 -17.70 -17.97
N GLN A 370 -13.29 -18.69 -18.07
CA GLN A 370 -13.13 -19.76 -17.06
C GLN A 370 -12.57 -19.20 -15.75
N LEU A 371 -11.71 -18.16 -15.82
CA LEU A 371 -11.17 -17.49 -14.65
C LEU A 371 -12.22 -16.71 -13.85
N THR A 372 -13.34 -16.34 -14.46
CA THR A 372 -14.39 -15.53 -13.81
C THR A 372 -14.86 -16.15 -12.50
N HIS A 373 -15.07 -17.48 -12.44
CA HIS A 373 -15.55 -18.16 -11.22
C HIS A 373 -14.54 -18.08 -10.08
N THR A 374 -13.25 -18.28 -10.37
CA THR A 374 -12.18 -18.23 -9.35
C THR A 374 -11.99 -16.81 -8.85
N LEU A 375 -12.07 -15.81 -9.74
CA LEU A 375 -11.98 -14.40 -9.42
C LEU A 375 -13.18 -13.92 -8.58
N LEU A 376 -14.38 -14.42 -8.83
CA LEU A 376 -15.59 -14.14 -8.02
C LEU A 376 -15.46 -14.70 -6.59
N ILE A 377 -14.96 -15.93 -6.43
CA ILE A 377 -14.70 -16.51 -5.10
C ILE A 377 -13.72 -15.64 -4.33
N ARG A 378 -12.65 -15.18 -5.00
CA ARG A 378 -11.65 -14.29 -4.44
C ARG A 378 -12.23 -12.93 -4.08
N ALA A 379 -13.09 -12.37 -4.94
CA ALA A 379 -13.76 -11.09 -4.72
C ALA A 379 -14.61 -11.08 -3.44
N ILE A 380 -15.11 -12.23 -3.01
CA ILE A 380 -15.83 -12.39 -1.73
C ILE A 380 -14.83 -12.55 -0.57
N GLY A 381 -13.84 -13.43 -0.71
CA GLY A 381 -12.91 -13.77 0.37
C GLY A 381 -11.98 -12.62 0.76
N GLN A 382 -11.42 -11.93 -0.22
CA GLN A 382 -10.40 -10.89 0.00
C GLN A 382 -10.86 -9.73 0.90
N PRO A 383 -12.05 -9.10 0.71
CA PRO A 383 -12.55 -8.06 1.61
C PRO A 383 -12.83 -8.56 3.03
N LEU A 384 -13.34 -9.78 3.18
CA LEU A 384 -13.57 -10.38 4.49
C LEU A 384 -12.28 -10.42 5.29
N VAL A 385 -11.17 -10.87 4.68
CA VAL A 385 -9.88 -10.94 5.36
C VAL A 385 -9.30 -9.54 5.61
N MET A 386 -9.28 -8.66 4.61
CA MET A 386 -8.63 -7.35 4.72
C MET A 386 -9.24 -6.48 5.81
N VAL A 387 -10.58 -6.39 5.86
CA VAL A 387 -11.27 -5.58 6.87
C VAL A 387 -11.13 -6.19 8.26
N THR A 388 -11.33 -7.50 8.39
CA THR A 388 -11.28 -8.15 9.71
C THR A 388 -9.86 -8.21 10.26
N SER A 389 -8.83 -8.48 9.44
CA SER A 389 -7.43 -8.48 9.88
C SER A 389 -6.98 -7.10 10.35
N SER A 390 -7.37 -6.03 9.65
CA SER A 390 -7.05 -4.67 10.09
C SER A 390 -7.67 -4.33 11.45
N LEU A 391 -8.92 -4.74 11.68
CA LEU A 391 -9.60 -4.54 12.96
C LEU A 391 -8.98 -5.38 14.08
N ILE A 392 -8.64 -6.65 13.82
CA ILE A 392 -8.01 -7.56 14.80
C ILE A 392 -6.64 -7.02 15.20
N CYS A 393 -5.81 -6.60 14.24
CA CYS A 393 -4.50 -6.02 14.51
C CYS A 393 -4.58 -4.78 15.40
N MET A 394 -5.57 -3.90 15.18
CA MET A 394 -5.67 -2.63 15.88
C MET A 394 -6.46 -2.70 17.20
N ALA A 395 -7.20 -3.80 17.45
CA ALA A 395 -8.22 -3.87 18.51
C ALA A 395 -7.71 -3.56 19.93
N TYR A 396 -6.46 -3.87 20.21
CA TYR A 396 -5.87 -3.74 21.55
C TYR A 396 -4.72 -2.72 21.61
N LEU A 397 -4.46 -2.00 20.52
CA LEU A 397 -3.41 -0.99 20.50
C LEU A 397 -3.84 0.27 21.26
N MET A 398 -2.91 0.82 22.05
CA MET A 398 -3.10 2.13 22.65
C MET A 398 -3.15 3.22 21.55
N PRO A 399 -3.88 4.31 21.75
CA PRO A 399 -3.97 5.39 20.74
C PRO A 399 -2.61 5.92 20.26
N LYS A 400 -1.60 5.98 21.16
CA LYS A 400 -0.23 6.38 20.84
C LYS A 400 0.49 5.42 19.87
N ASP A 401 0.11 4.14 19.88
CA ASP A 401 0.76 3.08 19.11
C ASP A 401 0.05 2.80 17.76
N VAL A 402 -1.11 3.41 17.51
CA VAL A 402 -1.89 3.21 16.27
C VAL A 402 -1.07 3.60 15.03
N GLY A 403 -0.27 4.68 15.09
CA GLY A 403 0.62 5.07 14.00
C GLY A 403 1.68 4.01 13.68
N SER A 404 2.36 3.49 14.72
CA SER A 404 3.32 2.38 14.57
C SER A 404 2.65 1.10 14.07
N GLY A 405 1.46 0.78 14.60
CA GLY A 405 0.66 -0.37 14.16
C GLY A 405 0.25 -0.25 12.69
N SER A 406 -0.22 0.92 12.26
CA SER A 406 -0.55 1.19 10.86
C SER A 406 0.66 1.00 9.94
N SER A 407 1.82 1.54 10.33
CA SER A 407 3.07 1.39 9.57
C SER A 407 3.48 -0.07 9.46
N LEU A 408 3.53 -0.81 10.58
CA LEU A 408 3.88 -2.24 10.59
C LEU A 408 2.90 -3.08 9.76
N TYR A 409 1.60 -2.82 9.88
CA TYR A 409 0.58 -3.49 9.08
C TYR A 409 0.84 -3.33 7.58
N ASN A 410 1.12 -2.10 7.12
CA ASN A 410 1.35 -1.83 5.70
C ASN A 410 2.72 -2.37 5.23
N VAL A 411 3.77 -2.28 6.06
CA VAL A 411 5.08 -2.89 5.74
C VAL A 411 4.94 -4.41 5.56
N LEU A 412 4.28 -5.10 6.50
CA LEU A 412 4.08 -6.55 6.42
C LEU A 412 3.28 -6.94 5.18
N ARG A 413 2.22 -6.18 4.85
CA ARG A 413 1.45 -6.41 3.63
C ARG A 413 2.28 -6.23 2.36
N ASN A 414 3.06 -5.14 2.27
CA ASN A 414 3.87 -4.84 1.09
C ASN A 414 5.04 -5.82 0.94
N LEU A 415 5.71 -6.20 2.04
CA LEU A 415 6.73 -7.25 2.02
C LEU A 415 6.15 -8.60 1.59
N GLY A 416 4.94 -8.94 2.08
CA GLY A 416 4.23 -10.12 1.59
C GLY A 416 4.00 -10.05 0.08
N GLY A 417 3.62 -8.88 -0.43
CA GLY A 417 3.43 -8.65 -1.86
C GLY A 417 4.71 -8.78 -2.68
N ALA A 418 5.84 -8.31 -2.15
CA ALA A 418 7.14 -8.41 -2.82
C ALA A 418 7.68 -9.86 -2.87
N VAL A 419 7.27 -10.69 -1.90
CA VAL A 419 7.62 -12.14 -1.89
C VAL A 419 6.73 -12.94 -2.85
N GLY A 420 5.47 -12.55 -3.05
CA GLY A 420 4.48 -13.26 -3.87
C GLY A 420 4.56 -12.96 -5.34
#